data_d01b41739cdbdb95aca9f93aa4e17184
#
_entry.id   d01b41739cdbdb95aca9f93aa4e17184
#
_cell.length_a   1.000
_cell.length_b   1.000
_cell.length_c   1.000
_cell.angle_alpha   90.00
_cell.angle_beta   90.00
_cell.angle_gamma   90.00
#
_symmetry.space_group_name_H-M   'P 1'
#
loop_
_entity.id
_entity.type
_entity.pdbx_description
1 polymer ?
#
loop_
_entity_poly.entity_id
_entity_poly.type
_entity_poly.pdbx_seq_one_letter_code
_entity_poly.pdbx_strand_id
1 'polypeptide(L)'
;MFKQKYASVLAEYEKFWERKNTGRPILNISYQKPGAVNYRAPASLEEQWLDPEYNYKAFKIKSENYEYLAEGIPGYFTNLGPGCLSACLGGGYELAKRTIWFEKEQFVTDWENPPAVKFDEQSEMWQYVTKIQERFAADPEVCFSITDLGGIMDIVASLRGTENLLYDLYDYPDEVYNFTKEVRREVRVAYEKQVDFIRKQNLPFITWMNIPSEKPWYPMQCDFCYMISPTQFERFVLPELVDQASYVDRPVYHLDGIGELPHLDMILDIPGLCGIQWNPGAGKEPLCDEKWFDIYKKIQDKGKNLILLWALDEKLEDKLERFIKTVDPTGVYLSGNRFSSPEAAERMLENIIKWTK
;
A
#
# COMPACT_ATOMS: atom_id res chain seq x y z
N MET A 1 23.95 -9.49 -1.70
CA MET A 1 22.68 -9.44 -0.92
C MET A 1 22.06 -8.06 -1.04
N PHE A 2 20.72 -7.97 -1.14
CA PHE A 2 19.97 -6.73 -1.37
C PHE A 2 20.36 -5.58 -0.42
N LYS A 3 20.31 -5.80 0.90
CA LYS A 3 20.67 -4.77 1.88
C LYS A 3 22.08 -4.18 1.70
N GLN A 4 23.06 -4.98 1.30
CA GLN A 4 24.42 -4.47 1.06
C GLN A 4 24.47 -3.59 -0.19
N LYS A 5 23.78 -3.99 -1.26
CA LYS A 5 23.73 -3.25 -2.53
C LYS A 5 23.07 -1.86 -2.36
N TYR A 6 22.05 -1.76 -1.52
CA TYR A 6 21.24 -0.55 -1.33
C TYR A 6 21.42 0.10 0.04
N ALA A 7 22.51 -0.18 0.76
CA ALA A 7 22.72 0.29 2.14
C ALA A 7 22.58 1.81 2.31
N SER A 8 23.15 2.60 1.41
CA SER A 8 23.04 4.07 1.46
C SER A 8 21.62 4.57 1.23
N VAL A 9 20.92 3.95 0.29
CA VAL A 9 19.51 4.27 -0.01
C VAL A 9 18.62 3.91 1.16
N LEU A 10 18.80 2.73 1.76
CA LEU A 10 18.04 2.30 2.93
C LEU A 10 18.25 3.25 4.12
N ALA A 11 19.46 3.79 4.31
CA ALA A 11 19.74 4.78 5.35
C ALA A 11 18.96 6.10 5.14
N GLU A 12 18.74 6.53 3.88
CA GLU A 12 17.93 7.72 3.59
C GLU A 12 16.44 7.46 3.88
N TYR A 13 15.93 6.24 3.59
CA TYR A 13 14.58 5.88 3.98
C TYR A 13 14.37 5.85 5.49
N GLU A 14 15.36 5.41 6.28
CA GLU A 14 15.24 5.46 7.74
C GLU A 14 15.18 6.91 8.25
N LYS A 15 15.92 7.85 7.65
CA LYS A 15 15.75 9.28 7.95
C LYS A 15 14.35 9.79 7.61
N PHE A 16 13.76 9.34 6.50
CA PHE A 16 12.38 9.67 6.14
C PHE A 16 11.40 9.16 7.20
N TRP A 17 11.50 7.89 7.59
CA TRP A 17 10.63 7.32 8.60
C TRP A 17 10.71 8.04 9.95
N GLU A 18 11.90 8.53 10.30
CA GLU A 18 12.13 9.30 11.53
C GLU A 18 11.89 10.81 11.36
N ARG A 19 11.43 11.26 10.18
CA ARG A 19 11.28 12.68 9.83
C ARG A 19 12.58 13.49 10.02
N LYS A 20 13.71 12.87 9.67
CA LYS A 20 15.06 13.47 9.76
C LYS A 20 15.68 13.76 8.39
N ASN A 21 14.96 13.46 7.29
CA ASN A 21 15.40 13.88 5.97
C ASN A 21 15.32 15.40 5.87
N THR A 22 16.40 16.03 5.45
CA THR A 22 16.50 17.49 5.34
C THR A 22 16.84 17.90 3.91
N GLY A 23 16.39 19.09 3.53
CA GLY A 23 16.75 19.71 2.25
C GLY A 23 15.80 19.31 1.11
N ARG A 24 15.41 18.06 0.95
CA ARG A 24 14.45 17.62 -0.09
C ARG A 24 13.62 16.42 0.35
N PRO A 25 12.48 16.16 -0.33
CA PRO A 25 11.75 14.91 -0.18
C PRO A 25 12.61 13.69 -0.54
N ILE A 26 12.22 12.51 -0.05
CA ILE A 26 12.70 11.24 -0.58
C ILE A 26 12.08 11.04 -1.96
N LEU A 27 12.91 10.66 -2.94
CA LEU A 27 12.51 10.54 -4.34
C LEU A 27 12.72 9.11 -4.84
N ASN A 28 11.64 8.43 -5.18
CA ASN A 28 11.70 7.15 -5.87
C ASN A 28 11.43 7.39 -7.36
N ILE A 29 12.48 7.61 -8.12
CA ILE A 29 12.41 7.85 -9.57
C ILE A 29 12.91 6.61 -10.29
N SER A 30 12.19 6.16 -11.31
CA SER A 30 12.67 5.13 -12.20
C SER A 30 12.18 5.38 -13.63
N TYR A 31 12.97 4.93 -14.60
CA TYR A 31 12.60 5.00 -16.01
C TYR A 31 13.01 3.73 -16.75
N GLN A 32 12.32 3.44 -17.84
CA GLN A 32 12.66 2.31 -18.70
C GLN A 32 13.86 2.63 -19.57
N LYS A 33 14.88 1.74 -19.57
CA LYS A 33 16.08 1.88 -20.39
C LYS A 33 15.76 1.82 -21.89
N PRO A 34 16.46 2.57 -22.74
CA PRO A 34 16.32 2.41 -24.19
C PRO A 34 16.60 0.96 -24.64
N GLY A 35 15.76 0.45 -25.52
CA GLY A 35 15.89 -0.92 -26.03
C GLY A 35 15.45 -2.03 -25.07
N ALA A 36 14.82 -1.68 -23.96
CA ALA A 36 14.28 -2.64 -23.00
C ALA A 36 13.25 -3.58 -23.63
N VAL A 37 13.37 -4.87 -23.36
CA VAL A 37 12.50 -5.91 -23.88
C VAL A 37 11.65 -6.48 -22.75
N ASN A 38 10.34 -6.36 -22.85
CA ASN A 38 9.43 -6.91 -21.87
C ASN A 38 9.46 -8.44 -21.86
N TYR A 39 9.20 -9.04 -20.71
CA TYR A 39 8.94 -10.46 -20.64
C TYR A 39 7.68 -10.80 -21.45
N ARG A 40 7.56 -12.06 -21.89
CA ARG A 40 6.39 -12.51 -22.64
C ARG A 40 5.09 -12.25 -21.87
N ALA A 41 3.99 -12.04 -22.58
CA ALA A 41 2.68 -11.99 -21.96
C ALA A 41 2.34 -13.33 -21.27
N PRO A 42 1.54 -13.34 -20.20
CA PRO A 42 1.07 -14.55 -19.56
C PRO A 42 0.14 -15.32 -20.49
N ALA A 43 0.17 -16.64 -20.43
CA ALA A 43 -0.67 -17.51 -21.24
C ALA A 43 -2.12 -17.57 -20.71
N SER A 44 -2.32 -17.36 -19.41
CA SER A 44 -3.61 -17.35 -18.74
C SER A 44 -3.62 -16.38 -17.54
N LEU A 45 -4.79 -16.16 -16.92
CA LEU A 45 -4.91 -15.37 -15.70
C LEU A 45 -4.25 -16.08 -14.52
N GLU A 46 -4.30 -17.41 -14.47
CA GLU A 46 -3.63 -18.19 -13.43
C GLU A 46 -2.11 -18.01 -13.54
N GLU A 47 -1.53 -18.08 -14.74
CA GLU A 47 -0.10 -17.80 -14.91
C GLU A 47 0.24 -16.37 -14.50
N GLN A 48 -0.61 -15.39 -14.88
CA GLN A 48 -0.39 -13.97 -14.53
C GLN A 48 -0.32 -13.74 -13.02
N TRP A 49 -1.26 -14.31 -12.29
CA TRP A 49 -1.45 -13.98 -10.88
C TRP A 49 -0.81 -14.99 -9.94
N LEU A 50 -0.84 -16.28 -10.28
CA LEU A 50 -0.61 -17.36 -9.33
C LEU A 50 0.69 -18.14 -9.58
N ASP A 51 1.32 -18.02 -10.77
CA ASP A 51 2.55 -18.76 -11.10
C ASP A 51 3.79 -18.06 -10.52
N PRO A 52 4.50 -18.67 -9.54
CA PRO A 52 5.66 -18.07 -8.91
C PRO A 52 6.84 -17.84 -9.88
N GLU A 53 7.06 -18.77 -10.82
CA GLU A 53 8.18 -18.67 -11.73
C GLU A 53 7.94 -17.62 -12.82
N TYR A 54 6.71 -17.51 -13.32
CA TYR A 54 6.33 -16.45 -14.24
C TYR A 54 6.52 -15.06 -13.59
N ASN A 55 5.97 -14.86 -12.39
CA ASN A 55 6.07 -13.62 -11.65
C ASN A 55 7.52 -13.23 -11.37
N TYR A 56 8.34 -14.19 -10.96
CA TYR A 56 9.75 -13.95 -10.70
C TYR A 56 10.51 -13.54 -11.97
N LYS A 57 10.35 -14.27 -13.09
CA LYS A 57 11.03 -13.95 -14.36
C LYS A 57 10.58 -12.60 -14.92
N ALA A 58 9.28 -12.33 -14.89
CA ALA A 58 8.75 -11.06 -15.33
C ALA A 58 9.30 -9.89 -14.51
N PHE A 59 9.39 -10.03 -13.17
CA PHE A 59 9.99 -9.05 -12.31
C PHE A 59 11.48 -8.85 -12.56
N LYS A 60 12.27 -9.94 -12.69
CA LYS A 60 13.73 -9.83 -12.95
C LYS A 60 14.01 -9.07 -14.24
N ILE A 61 13.35 -9.44 -15.34
CA ILE A 61 13.49 -8.74 -16.61
C ILE A 61 13.06 -7.28 -16.48
N LYS A 62 11.92 -7.01 -15.81
CA LYS A 62 11.47 -5.63 -15.56
C LYS A 62 12.50 -4.86 -14.78
N SER A 63 13.03 -5.40 -13.67
CA SER A 63 13.99 -4.70 -12.81
C SER A 63 15.31 -4.41 -13.51
N GLU A 64 15.76 -5.28 -14.42
CA GLU A 64 16.94 -5.08 -15.27
C GLU A 64 16.73 -4.03 -16.37
N ASN A 65 15.50 -3.91 -16.83
CA ASN A 65 15.08 -2.95 -17.87
C ASN A 65 14.85 -1.54 -17.34
N TYR A 66 14.87 -1.33 -16.03
CA TYR A 66 14.70 -0.03 -15.44
C TYR A 66 16.00 0.51 -14.86
N GLU A 67 16.18 1.81 -14.93
CA GLU A 67 17.16 2.55 -14.14
C GLU A 67 16.45 3.22 -12.95
N TYR A 68 17.14 3.27 -11.83
CA TYR A 68 16.63 3.81 -10.58
C TYR A 68 17.48 4.99 -10.15
N LEU A 69 16.87 6.17 -10.00
CA LEU A 69 17.54 7.39 -9.60
C LEU A 69 17.18 7.77 -8.17
N ALA A 70 18.03 8.57 -7.56
CA ALA A 70 17.90 9.02 -6.16
C ALA A 70 17.74 7.85 -5.19
N GLU A 71 16.64 7.76 -4.46
CA GLU A 71 16.34 6.66 -3.56
C GLU A 71 15.48 5.54 -4.21
N GLY A 72 15.39 5.51 -5.54
CA GLY A 72 14.69 4.45 -6.27
C GLY A 72 15.34 3.07 -6.07
N ILE A 73 14.53 2.05 -5.83
CA ILE A 73 14.96 0.66 -5.73
C ILE A 73 13.97 -0.28 -6.42
N PRO A 74 14.45 -1.41 -6.96
CA PRO A 74 13.57 -2.48 -7.41
C PRO A 74 12.97 -3.20 -6.21
N GLY A 75 11.66 -3.25 -6.12
CA GLY A 75 10.92 -4.04 -5.15
C GLY A 75 9.77 -4.77 -5.83
N TYR A 76 9.62 -6.05 -5.53
CA TYR A 76 8.50 -6.83 -6.03
C TYR A 76 7.31 -6.70 -5.08
N PHE A 77 6.17 -6.32 -5.60
CA PHE A 77 4.92 -6.39 -4.86
C PHE A 77 4.32 -7.78 -4.99
N THR A 78 4.18 -8.50 -3.87
CA THR A 78 3.47 -9.78 -3.80
C THR A 78 1.98 -9.51 -3.96
N ASN A 79 1.57 -9.35 -5.22
CA ASN A 79 0.25 -8.87 -5.59
C ASN A 79 -0.70 -10.02 -5.91
N LEU A 80 -1.60 -10.31 -4.99
CA LEU A 80 -2.74 -11.21 -5.19
C LEU A 80 -4.08 -10.47 -5.04
N GLY A 81 -4.11 -9.23 -5.52
CA GLY A 81 -5.27 -8.35 -5.43
C GLY A 81 -5.40 -7.61 -4.08
N PRO A 82 -6.25 -6.60 -4.01
CA PRO A 82 -6.51 -5.85 -2.79
C PRO A 82 -7.35 -6.71 -1.83
N GLY A 83 -6.84 -6.98 -0.64
CA GLY A 83 -7.60 -7.71 0.36
C GLY A 83 -7.65 -9.23 0.16
N CYS A 84 -6.55 -9.85 -0.30
CA CYS A 84 -6.48 -11.29 -0.53
C CYS A 84 -6.83 -12.13 0.72
N LEU A 85 -6.79 -11.54 1.92
CA LEU A 85 -7.12 -12.24 3.15
C LEU A 85 -8.59 -12.66 3.24
N SER A 86 -9.53 -11.95 2.61
CA SER A 86 -10.93 -12.37 2.57
C SER A 86 -11.09 -13.80 2.02
N ALA A 87 -10.32 -14.15 0.97
CA ALA A 87 -10.30 -15.50 0.43
C ALA A 87 -9.65 -16.52 1.37
N CYS A 88 -8.71 -16.10 2.23
CA CYS A 88 -8.12 -16.95 3.26
C CYS A 88 -9.07 -17.20 4.45
N LEU A 89 -10.11 -16.39 4.59
CA LEU A 89 -11.12 -16.50 5.64
C LEU A 89 -12.41 -17.20 5.17
N GLY A 90 -12.43 -17.71 3.93
CA GLY A 90 -13.56 -18.45 3.38
C GLY A 90 -14.34 -17.70 2.29
N GLY A 91 -14.00 -16.47 1.97
CA GLY A 91 -14.58 -15.72 0.85
C GLY A 91 -14.18 -16.30 -0.52
N GLY A 92 -15.03 -16.07 -1.52
CA GLY A 92 -14.73 -16.42 -2.90
C GLY A 92 -13.84 -15.36 -3.59
N TYR A 93 -13.16 -15.76 -4.66
CA TYR A 93 -12.41 -14.83 -5.52
C TYR A 93 -12.57 -15.14 -7.01
N GLU A 94 -12.29 -14.16 -7.84
CA GLU A 94 -12.28 -14.30 -9.30
C GLU A 94 -11.08 -13.55 -9.91
N LEU A 95 -10.31 -14.26 -10.74
CA LEU A 95 -9.18 -13.69 -11.45
C LEU A 95 -9.66 -12.82 -12.62
N ALA A 96 -9.17 -11.59 -12.72
CA ALA A 96 -9.42 -10.71 -13.84
C ALA A 96 -8.10 -10.11 -14.38
N LYS A 97 -8.12 -9.47 -15.55
CA LYS A 97 -6.90 -8.95 -16.19
C LYS A 97 -6.17 -7.88 -15.38
N ARG A 98 -6.88 -7.10 -14.57
CA ARG A 98 -6.29 -5.95 -13.86
C ARG A 98 -6.26 -6.11 -12.36
N THR A 99 -7.08 -6.99 -11.79
CA THR A 99 -7.18 -7.24 -10.36
C THR A 99 -7.73 -8.64 -10.10
N ILE A 100 -7.78 -9.04 -8.85
CA ILE A 100 -8.54 -10.17 -8.36
C ILE A 100 -9.73 -9.61 -7.58
N TRP A 101 -10.94 -10.08 -7.85
CA TRP A 101 -12.16 -9.67 -7.17
C TRP A 101 -12.48 -10.64 -6.05
N PHE A 102 -12.92 -10.13 -4.88
CA PHE A 102 -13.17 -10.92 -3.66
C PHE A 102 -14.61 -10.95 -3.19
N GLU A 103 -15.55 -10.38 -3.95
CA GLU A 103 -16.99 -10.35 -3.63
C GLU A 103 -17.81 -11.36 -4.44
N LYS A 104 -17.19 -12.47 -4.88
CA LYS A 104 -17.85 -13.41 -5.80
C LYS A 104 -19.05 -14.13 -5.18
N GLU A 105 -18.95 -14.50 -3.91
CA GLU A 105 -19.98 -15.25 -3.17
C GLU A 105 -20.07 -14.69 -1.76
N GLN A 106 -21.30 -14.50 -1.27
CA GLN A 106 -21.50 -14.05 0.11
C GLN A 106 -21.15 -15.20 1.07
N PHE A 107 -20.15 -14.98 1.88
CA PHE A 107 -19.77 -15.89 2.96
C PHE A 107 -20.70 -15.74 4.18
N VAL A 108 -21.06 -14.50 4.53
CA VAL A 108 -22.03 -14.19 5.57
C VAL A 108 -23.38 -13.91 4.91
N THR A 109 -24.33 -14.86 5.01
CA THR A 109 -25.65 -14.74 4.40
C THR A 109 -26.66 -14.10 5.35
N ASP A 110 -26.56 -14.34 6.63
CA ASP A 110 -27.37 -13.75 7.70
C ASP A 110 -26.56 -13.55 8.98
N TRP A 111 -27.14 -12.83 9.94
CA TRP A 111 -26.51 -12.52 11.23
C TRP A 111 -27.00 -13.38 12.41
N GLU A 112 -27.97 -14.26 12.21
CA GLU A 112 -28.44 -15.14 13.28
C GLU A 112 -27.39 -16.21 13.59
N ASN A 113 -26.72 -16.73 12.56
CA ASN A 113 -25.67 -17.73 12.66
C ASN A 113 -24.53 -17.41 11.70
N PRO A 114 -23.75 -16.33 11.90
CA PRO A 114 -22.67 -15.99 11.02
C PRO A 114 -21.60 -17.10 11.07
N PRO A 115 -21.01 -17.47 9.92
CA PRO A 115 -19.94 -18.45 9.91
C PRO A 115 -18.72 -17.92 10.71
N ALA A 116 -18.06 -18.82 11.43
CA ALA A 116 -16.82 -18.47 12.13
C ALA A 116 -15.73 -18.13 11.11
N VAL A 117 -15.06 -17.00 11.30
CA VAL A 117 -13.88 -16.63 10.53
C VAL A 117 -12.63 -17.13 11.22
N LYS A 118 -11.79 -17.83 10.46
CA LYS A 118 -10.50 -18.29 10.94
C LYS A 118 -9.51 -18.29 9.79
N PHE A 119 -8.38 -17.66 10.01
CA PHE A 119 -7.27 -17.70 9.08
C PHE A 119 -6.74 -19.13 8.90
N ASP A 120 -6.74 -19.60 7.67
CA ASP A 120 -6.23 -20.91 7.31
C ASP A 120 -5.00 -20.79 6.40
N GLU A 121 -3.85 -21.18 6.92
CA GLU A 121 -2.59 -21.25 6.16
C GLU A 121 -2.65 -22.28 5.02
N GLN A 122 -3.59 -23.22 5.07
CA GLN A 122 -3.80 -24.21 4.00
C GLN A 122 -4.79 -23.74 2.94
N SER A 123 -5.41 -22.56 3.13
CA SER A 123 -6.27 -21.97 2.10
C SER A 123 -5.50 -21.79 0.80
N GLU A 124 -6.18 -22.03 -0.32
CA GLU A 124 -5.56 -21.97 -1.65
C GLU A 124 -4.86 -20.62 -1.89
N MET A 125 -5.52 -19.51 -1.55
CA MET A 125 -4.97 -18.16 -1.71
C MET A 125 -3.68 -17.97 -0.91
N TRP A 126 -3.65 -18.41 0.37
CA TRP A 126 -2.43 -18.27 1.17
C TRP A 126 -1.29 -19.15 0.67
N GLN A 127 -1.60 -20.31 0.12
CA GLN A 127 -0.59 -21.17 -0.52
C GLN A 127 0.03 -20.50 -1.75
N TYR A 128 -0.73 -19.72 -2.53
CA TYR A 128 -0.16 -18.93 -3.62
C TYR A 128 0.72 -17.78 -3.09
N VAL A 129 0.29 -17.04 -2.06
CA VAL A 129 1.14 -16.04 -1.39
C VAL A 129 2.47 -16.66 -1.00
N THR A 130 2.43 -17.78 -0.28
CA THR A 130 3.62 -18.47 0.24
C THR A 130 4.55 -18.93 -0.90
N LYS A 131 4.04 -19.61 -1.91
CA LYS A 131 4.85 -20.11 -3.05
C LYS A 131 5.53 -18.97 -3.82
N ILE A 132 4.82 -17.87 -4.04
CA ILE A 132 5.40 -16.70 -4.70
C ILE A 132 6.52 -16.13 -3.84
N GLN A 133 6.28 -15.88 -2.56
CA GLN A 133 7.29 -15.32 -1.66
C GLN A 133 8.50 -16.24 -1.49
N GLU A 134 8.31 -17.56 -1.39
CA GLU A 134 9.40 -18.55 -1.35
C GLU A 134 10.25 -18.51 -2.62
N ARG A 135 9.60 -18.36 -3.79
CA ARG A 135 10.33 -18.25 -5.08
C ARG A 135 11.22 -17.01 -5.10
N PHE A 136 10.73 -15.88 -4.59
CA PHE A 136 11.51 -14.64 -4.50
C PHE A 136 12.59 -14.72 -3.41
N ALA A 137 12.31 -15.34 -2.28
CA ALA A 137 13.26 -15.55 -1.19
C ALA A 137 14.47 -16.40 -1.58
N ALA A 138 14.34 -17.23 -2.60
CA ALA A 138 15.45 -18.00 -3.16
C ALA A 138 16.54 -17.14 -3.85
N ASP A 139 16.23 -15.85 -4.15
CA ASP A 139 17.20 -14.89 -4.71
C ASP A 139 17.52 -13.79 -3.68
N PRO A 140 18.69 -13.84 -3.01
CA PRO A 140 19.05 -12.86 -1.95
C PRO A 140 19.33 -11.44 -2.48
N GLU A 141 19.30 -11.22 -3.79
CA GLU A 141 19.46 -9.91 -4.41
C GLU A 141 18.12 -9.22 -4.70
N VAL A 142 17.01 -9.89 -4.45
CA VAL A 142 15.66 -9.38 -4.69
C VAL A 142 14.99 -9.02 -3.36
N CYS A 143 14.30 -7.89 -3.33
CA CYS A 143 13.39 -7.51 -2.26
C CYS A 143 11.96 -7.70 -2.72
N PHE A 144 11.12 -8.26 -1.85
CA PHE A 144 9.69 -8.47 -2.10
C PHE A 144 8.86 -8.06 -0.90
N SER A 145 7.60 -7.75 -1.14
CA SER A 145 6.72 -7.15 -0.15
C SER A 145 5.96 -8.18 0.69
N ILE A 146 5.46 -7.70 1.83
CA ILE A 146 4.23 -8.23 2.45
C ILE A 146 3.13 -8.16 1.38
N THR A 147 2.26 -9.19 1.32
CA THR A 147 1.08 -9.14 0.45
C THR A 147 0.06 -8.12 0.97
N ASP A 148 -0.83 -7.66 0.10
CA ASP A 148 -1.93 -6.80 0.53
C ASP A 148 -3.00 -7.67 1.21
N LEU A 149 -3.12 -7.53 2.52
CA LEU A 149 -4.11 -8.25 3.33
C LEU A 149 -5.51 -7.61 3.24
N GLY A 150 -5.59 -6.33 2.84
CA GLY A 150 -6.79 -5.52 2.84
C GLY A 150 -7.04 -4.77 4.15
N GLY A 151 -8.03 -3.89 4.11
CA GLY A 151 -8.58 -3.24 5.29
C GLY A 151 -9.54 -4.17 6.05
N ILE A 152 -9.60 -4.06 7.35
CA ILE A 152 -10.43 -4.95 8.18
C ILE A 152 -11.91 -4.86 7.75
N MET A 153 -12.43 -3.64 7.62
CA MET A 153 -13.82 -3.43 7.23
C MET A 153 -14.06 -3.76 5.74
N ASP A 154 -13.04 -3.62 4.88
CA ASP A 154 -13.11 -4.02 3.48
C ASP A 154 -13.20 -5.55 3.34
N ILE A 155 -12.50 -6.29 4.21
CA ILE A 155 -12.64 -7.74 4.31
C ILE A 155 -14.05 -8.12 4.75
N VAL A 156 -14.61 -7.45 5.75
CA VAL A 156 -16.02 -7.67 6.17
C VAL A 156 -16.97 -7.39 5.02
N ALA A 157 -16.74 -6.30 4.28
CA ALA A 157 -17.53 -5.96 3.09
C ALA A 157 -17.43 -7.04 1.99
N SER A 158 -16.22 -7.58 1.76
CA SER A 158 -16.01 -8.68 0.81
C SER A 158 -16.72 -9.96 1.23
N LEU A 159 -16.78 -10.26 2.53
CA LEU A 159 -17.44 -11.47 3.07
C LEU A 159 -18.96 -11.34 3.13
N ARG A 160 -19.51 -10.14 3.35
CA ARG A 160 -20.95 -9.89 3.50
C ARG A 160 -21.62 -9.38 2.21
N GLY A 161 -20.85 -8.77 1.33
CA GLY A 161 -21.31 -7.95 0.22
C GLY A 161 -21.46 -6.50 0.67
N THR A 162 -20.81 -5.59 -0.07
CA THR A 162 -20.70 -4.16 0.28
C THR A 162 -22.07 -3.49 0.49
N GLU A 163 -23.03 -3.73 -0.39
CA GLU A 163 -24.37 -3.13 -0.28
C GLU A 163 -25.12 -3.63 0.97
N ASN A 164 -25.07 -4.94 1.25
CA ASN A 164 -25.69 -5.50 2.45
C ASN A 164 -25.07 -4.92 3.72
N LEU A 165 -23.75 -4.83 3.77
CA LEU A 165 -23.06 -4.29 4.93
C LEU A 165 -23.45 -2.84 5.24
N LEU A 166 -23.69 -2.01 4.20
CA LEU A 166 -24.20 -0.64 4.41
C LEU A 166 -25.54 -0.60 5.14
N TYR A 167 -26.46 -1.51 4.83
CA TYR A 167 -27.74 -1.64 5.56
C TYR A 167 -27.52 -2.22 6.95
N ASP A 168 -26.66 -3.24 7.07
CA ASP A 168 -26.39 -3.94 8.31
C ASP A 168 -25.79 -3.03 9.41
N LEU A 169 -25.06 -1.96 9.03
CA LEU A 169 -24.61 -0.96 10.00
C LEU A 169 -25.74 -0.30 10.79
N TYR A 170 -26.96 -0.32 10.25
CA TYR A 170 -28.16 0.22 10.90
C TYR A 170 -29.03 -0.88 11.50
N ASP A 171 -29.21 -1.99 10.78
CA ASP A 171 -30.15 -3.04 11.14
C ASP A 171 -29.54 -4.07 12.11
N TYR A 172 -28.24 -4.33 12.01
CA TYR A 172 -27.49 -5.34 12.79
C TYR A 172 -26.16 -4.79 13.34
N PRO A 173 -26.14 -3.61 13.98
CA PRO A 173 -24.88 -2.93 14.32
C PRO A 173 -24.01 -3.69 15.31
N ASP A 174 -24.59 -4.46 16.22
CA ASP A 174 -23.85 -5.20 17.25
C ASP A 174 -23.24 -6.49 16.67
N GLU A 175 -23.95 -7.13 15.76
CA GLU A 175 -23.51 -8.31 15.02
C GLU A 175 -22.33 -7.95 14.11
N VAL A 176 -22.46 -6.88 13.32
CA VAL A 176 -21.40 -6.36 12.48
C VAL A 176 -20.16 -6.03 13.33
N TYR A 177 -20.34 -5.31 14.44
CA TYR A 177 -19.24 -4.95 15.33
C TYR A 177 -18.51 -6.19 15.89
N ASN A 178 -19.27 -7.20 16.33
CA ASN A 178 -18.69 -8.43 16.88
C ASN A 178 -17.96 -9.25 15.81
N PHE A 179 -18.54 -9.38 14.61
CA PHE A 179 -17.91 -10.08 13.50
C PHE A 179 -16.63 -9.37 13.03
N THR A 180 -16.63 -8.04 12.95
CA THR A 180 -15.45 -7.25 12.62
C THR A 180 -14.31 -7.50 13.61
N LYS A 181 -14.60 -7.65 14.90
CA LYS A 181 -13.59 -8.01 15.92
C LYS A 181 -12.98 -9.40 15.71
N GLU A 182 -13.75 -10.34 15.16
CA GLU A 182 -13.21 -11.66 14.81
C GLU A 182 -12.29 -11.55 13.60
N VAL A 183 -12.73 -10.87 12.53
CA VAL A 183 -11.90 -10.60 11.35
C VAL A 183 -10.58 -9.91 11.75
N ARG A 184 -10.63 -8.90 12.61
CA ARG A 184 -9.46 -8.18 13.11
C ARG A 184 -8.40 -9.10 13.71
N ARG A 185 -8.82 -10.09 14.53
CA ARG A 185 -7.89 -11.05 15.13
C ARG A 185 -7.15 -11.85 14.07
N GLU A 186 -7.86 -12.28 13.05
CA GLU A 186 -7.30 -13.08 11.97
C GLU A 186 -6.40 -12.25 11.03
N VAL A 187 -6.72 -10.98 10.80
CA VAL A 187 -5.84 -10.03 10.11
C VAL A 187 -4.50 -9.91 10.83
N ARG A 188 -4.52 -9.78 12.15
CA ARG A 188 -3.29 -9.73 12.96
C ARG A 188 -2.47 -11.00 12.83
N VAL A 189 -3.09 -12.18 12.91
CA VAL A 189 -2.40 -13.47 12.73
C VAL A 189 -1.70 -13.54 11.37
N ALA A 190 -2.41 -13.18 10.30
CA ALA A 190 -1.85 -13.17 8.95
C ALA A 190 -0.70 -12.16 8.81
N TYR A 191 -0.85 -10.96 9.36
CA TYR A 191 0.19 -9.94 9.36
C TYR A 191 1.46 -10.40 10.09
N GLU A 192 1.33 -10.94 11.30
CA GLU A 192 2.47 -11.44 12.07
C GLU A 192 3.22 -12.54 11.32
N LYS A 193 2.53 -13.44 10.62
CA LYS A 193 3.15 -14.46 9.76
C LYS A 193 3.92 -13.85 8.59
N GLN A 194 3.38 -12.85 7.94
CA GLN A 194 4.07 -12.14 6.85
C GLN A 194 5.33 -11.43 7.37
N VAL A 195 5.24 -10.76 8.50
CA VAL A 195 6.37 -10.10 9.16
C VAL A 195 7.46 -11.10 9.50
N ASP A 196 7.11 -12.24 10.10
CA ASP A 196 8.06 -13.28 10.47
C ASP A 196 8.72 -13.91 9.24
N PHE A 197 7.99 -14.08 8.16
CA PHE A 197 8.56 -14.60 6.91
C PHE A 197 9.60 -13.64 6.32
N ILE A 198 9.27 -12.36 6.15
CA ILE A 198 10.21 -11.35 5.62
C ILE A 198 11.43 -11.18 6.54
N ARG A 199 11.23 -11.16 7.87
CA ARG A 199 12.32 -11.03 8.84
C ARG A 199 13.35 -12.16 8.71
N LYS A 200 12.90 -13.40 8.49
CA LYS A 200 13.79 -14.56 8.27
C LYS A 200 14.66 -14.43 7.02
N GLN A 201 14.21 -13.67 6.01
CA GLN A 201 14.99 -13.42 4.79
C GLN A 201 16.05 -12.32 4.97
N ASN A 202 16.07 -11.63 6.11
CA ASN A 202 16.93 -10.47 6.36
C ASN A 202 16.77 -9.38 5.28
N LEU A 203 15.55 -9.16 4.81
CA LEU A 203 15.18 -8.11 3.86
C LEU A 203 14.63 -6.88 4.60
N PRO A 204 14.66 -5.68 3.99
CA PRO A 204 13.83 -4.59 4.46
C PRO A 204 12.35 -4.93 4.26
N PHE A 205 11.50 -4.37 5.10
CA PHE A 205 10.05 -4.47 4.91
C PHE A 205 9.63 -3.48 3.85
N ILE A 206 8.96 -3.94 2.82
CA ILE A 206 8.26 -3.14 1.82
C ILE A 206 6.82 -3.61 1.70
N THR A 207 5.97 -2.76 1.16
CA THR A 207 4.59 -3.04 0.79
C THR A 207 4.39 -2.69 -0.69
N TRP A 208 3.18 -2.64 -1.17
CA TRP A 208 2.86 -2.21 -2.52
C TRP A 208 3.32 -0.77 -2.85
N MET A 209 3.57 0.05 -1.85
CA MET A 209 4.11 1.40 -2.02
C MET A 209 5.62 1.43 -2.33
N ASN A 210 6.32 0.30 -2.21
CA ASN A 210 7.76 0.17 -2.44
C ASN A 210 8.61 1.18 -1.65
N ILE A 211 8.26 1.37 -0.37
CA ILE A 211 9.02 2.20 0.59
C ILE A 211 9.71 1.25 1.56
N PRO A 212 11.04 1.09 1.52
CA PRO A 212 11.73 0.19 2.41
C PRO A 212 11.80 0.74 3.85
N SER A 213 11.78 -0.19 4.81
CA SER A 213 11.87 0.09 6.23
C SER A 213 12.63 -1.04 6.93
N GLU A 214 13.46 -0.71 7.93
CA GLU A 214 14.07 -1.71 8.80
C GLU A 214 13.05 -2.32 9.78
N LYS A 215 12.01 -1.56 10.12
CA LYS A 215 10.92 -2.01 10.99
C LYS A 215 9.71 -2.43 10.16
N PRO A 216 8.97 -3.45 10.63
CA PRO A 216 7.70 -3.80 10.01
C PRO A 216 6.78 -2.58 9.87
N TRP A 217 6.15 -2.45 8.71
CA TRP A 217 5.16 -1.42 8.45
C TRP A 217 4.05 -1.94 7.55
N TYR A 218 2.90 -1.32 7.64
CA TYR A 218 1.75 -1.69 6.85
C TYR A 218 0.87 -0.48 6.54
N PRO A 219 0.36 -0.36 5.30
CA PRO A 219 -0.66 0.60 4.93
C PRO A 219 -2.03 0.09 5.40
N MET A 220 -2.50 0.59 6.53
CA MET A 220 -3.88 0.40 6.98
C MET A 220 -4.81 1.12 6.01
N GLN A 221 -5.96 0.55 5.71
CA GLN A 221 -6.91 1.10 4.75
C GLN A 221 -8.35 0.77 5.11
N CYS A 222 -9.29 1.52 4.54
CA CYS A 222 -10.70 1.24 4.61
C CYS A 222 -11.44 1.93 3.46
N ASP A 223 -11.45 1.33 2.27
CA ASP A 223 -12.15 1.89 1.09
C ASP A 223 -13.65 1.96 1.33
N PHE A 224 -14.20 1.04 2.12
CA PHE A 224 -15.60 1.05 2.54
C PHE A 224 -16.01 2.35 3.24
N CYS A 225 -15.08 3.01 3.95
CA CYS A 225 -15.38 4.22 4.71
C CYS A 225 -15.73 5.43 3.83
N TYR A 226 -15.42 5.39 2.53
CA TYR A 226 -15.85 6.39 1.56
C TYR A 226 -17.38 6.57 1.52
N MET A 227 -18.13 5.51 1.85
CA MET A 227 -19.60 5.44 1.73
C MET A 227 -20.34 5.69 3.04
N ILE A 228 -19.64 5.87 4.16
CA ILE A 228 -20.27 5.99 5.48
C ILE A 228 -20.02 7.35 6.14
N SER A 229 -20.88 7.71 7.09
CA SER A 229 -20.75 8.96 7.84
C SER A 229 -19.59 8.92 8.84
N PRO A 230 -19.09 10.10 9.30
CA PRO A 230 -18.11 10.16 10.37
C PRO A 230 -18.53 9.45 11.67
N THR A 231 -19.81 9.48 12.01
CA THR A 231 -20.34 8.77 13.19
C THR A 231 -20.22 7.25 13.04
N GLN A 232 -20.48 6.72 11.83
CA GLN A 232 -20.30 5.28 11.57
C GLN A 232 -18.84 4.90 11.48
N PHE A 233 -17.99 5.76 10.89
CA PHE A 233 -16.56 5.58 10.90
C PHE A 233 -16.01 5.48 12.33
N GLU A 234 -16.39 6.40 13.20
CA GLU A 234 -16.01 6.41 14.62
C GLU A 234 -16.43 5.11 15.34
N ARG A 235 -17.62 4.58 15.01
CA ARG A 235 -18.14 3.37 15.65
C ARG A 235 -17.52 2.09 15.13
N PHE A 236 -17.38 1.93 13.80
CA PHE A 236 -17.09 0.65 13.17
C PHE A 236 -15.68 0.53 12.59
N VAL A 237 -15.03 1.64 12.22
CA VAL A 237 -13.73 1.63 11.55
C VAL A 237 -12.60 2.09 12.47
N LEU A 238 -12.78 3.21 13.16
CA LEU A 238 -11.73 3.79 14.00
C LEU A 238 -11.19 2.83 15.07
N PRO A 239 -12.00 2.04 15.79
CA PRO A 239 -11.49 1.07 16.77
C PRO A 239 -10.59 0.00 16.16
N GLU A 240 -10.86 -0.40 14.91
CA GLU A 240 -10.09 -1.38 14.18
C GLU A 240 -8.74 -0.82 13.74
N LEU A 241 -8.72 0.42 13.26
CA LEU A 241 -7.49 1.13 12.89
C LEU A 241 -6.60 1.40 14.11
N VAL A 242 -7.18 1.76 15.25
CA VAL A 242 -6.45 1.97 16.51
C VAL A 242 -5.81 0.66 16.99
N ASP A 243 -6.55 -0.44 16.95
CA ASP A 243 -6.00 -1.75 17.29
C ASP A 243 -4.88 -2.15 16.34
N GLN A 244 -5.09 -2.01 15.03
CA GLN A 244 -4.08 -2.34 14.02
C GLN A 244 -2.81 -1.49 14.20
N ALA A 245 -2.93 -0.19 14.46
CA ALA A 245 -1.81 0.68 14.75
C ALA A 245 -1.04 0.28 16.01
N SER A 246 -1.66 -0.45 16.94
CA SER A 246 -1.01 -0.86 18.20
C SER A 246 0.03 -1.97 18.04
N TYR A 247 -0.04 -2.76 16.96
CA TYR A 247 0.88 -3.88 16.71
C TYR A 247 1.73 -3.73 15.44
N VAL A 248 1.48 -2.72 14.61
CA VAL A 248 2.31 -2.38 13.47
C VAL A 248 3.38 -1.38 13.92
N ASP A 249 4.67 -1.68 13.72
CA ASP A 249 5.75 -0.78 14.19
C ASP A 249 5.71 0.61 13.52
N ARG A 250 5.32 0.66 12.23
CA ARG A 250 5.18 1.89 11.44
C ARG A 250 3.85 1.88 10.68
N PRO A 251 2.72 2.13 11.36
CA PRO A 251 1.43 2.20 10.70
C PRO A 251 1.33 3.45 9.82
N VAL A 252 0.90 3.25 8.58
CA VAL A 252 0.57 4.30 7.61
C VAL A 252 -0.90 4.13 7.27
N TYR A 253 -1.64 5.19 7.04
CA TYR A 253 -3.00 5.09 6.53
C TYR A 253 -3.05 5.42 5.04
N HIS A 254 -3.63 4.54 4.25
CA HIS A 254 -3.96 4.76 2.85
C HIS A 254 -5.29 5.51 2.78
N LEU A 255 -5.23 6.79 2.46
CA LEU A 255 -6.38 7.68 2.33
C LEU A 255 -6.76 7.74 0.86
N ASP A 256 -7.78 6.97 0.45
CA ASP A 256 -8.15 6.81 -0.96
C ASP A 256 -9.44 7.56 -1.33
N GLY A 257 -9.23 8.74 -1.81
CA GLY A 257 -10.30 9.56 -2.35
C GLY A 257 -10.85 10.62 -1.42
N ILE A 258 -11.48 11.60 -2.05
CA ILE A 258 -12.02 12.78 -1.34
C ILE A 258 -13.17 12.42 -0.37
N GLY A 259 -13.83 11.27 -0.57
CA GLY A 259 -14.90 10.79 0.32
C GLY A 259 -14.40 10.38 1.71
N GLU A 260 -13.11 10.09 1.85
CA GLU A 260 -12.51 9.77 3.14
C GLU A 260 -12.06 11.01 3.95
N LEU A 261 -11.97 12.19 3.30
CA LEU A 261 -11.54 13.42 3.96
C LEU A 261 -12.37 13.80 5.20
N PRO A 262 -13.68 13.54 5.29
CA PRO A 262 -14.44 13.78 6.50
C PRO A 262 -13.93 13.02 7.74
N HIS A 263 -13.16 11.93 7.54
CA HIS A 263 -12.60 11.10 8.61
C HIS A 263 -11.16 11.49 8.99
N LEU A 264 -10.52 12.38 8.20
CA LEU A 264 -9.09 12.67 8.31
C LEU A 264 -8.65 13.08 9.71
N ASP A 265 -9.43 13.88 10.43
CA ASP A 265 -9.09 14.32 11.78
C ASP A 265 -8.98 13.13 12.75
N MET A 266 -9.95 12.24 12.72
CA MET A 266 -9.95 11.02 13.54
C MET A 266 -8.78 10.10 13.17
N ILE A 267 -8.47 9.98 11.88
CA ILE A 267 -7.35 9.18 11.40
C ILE A 267 -6.02 9.76 11.88
N LEU A 268 -5.83 11.09 11.79
CA LEU A 268 -4.59 11.74 12.21
C LEU A 268 -4.35 11.64 13.73
N ASP A 269 -5.41 11.47 14.52
CA ASP A 269 -5.34 11.32 15.97
C ASP A 269 -5.12 9.87 16.43
N ILE A 270 -5.04 8.89 15.51
CA ILE A 270 -4.71 7.49 15.83
C ILE A 270 -3.33 7.43 16.49
N PRO A 271 -3.22 6.87 17.71
CA PRO A 271 -1.95 6.71 18.40
C PRO A 271 -0.96 5.86 17.59
N GLY A 272 0.28 6.33 17.48
CA GLY A 272 1.33 5.60 16.77
C GLY A 272 1.30 5.74 15.24
N LEU A 273 0.26 6.30 14.64
CA LEU A 273 0.22 6.52 13.19
C LEU A 273 1.46 7.30 12.72
N CYS A 274 2.20 6.75 11.75
CA CYS A 274 3.43 7.34 11.25
C CYS A 274 3.24 8.23 10.02
N GLY A 275 2.25 7.97 9.20
CA GLY A 275 2.06 8.72 7.95
C GLY A 275 0.73 8.50 7.27
N ILE A 276 0.48 9.31 6.28
CA ILE A 276 -0.67 9.23 5.37
C ILE A 276 -0.13 9.06 3.94
N GLN A 277 -0.62 8.06 3.24
CA GLN A 277 -0.52 8.04 1.79
C GLN A 277 -1.82 8.61 1.23
N TRP A 278 -1.71 9.71 0.49
CA TRP A 278 -2.85 10.37 -0.12
C TRP A 278 -3.02 10.01 -1.59
N ASN A 279 -4.24 9.67 -1.96
CA ASN A 279 -4.69 9.51 -3.33
C ASN A 279 -6.03 10.25 -3.52
N PRO A 280 -6.11 11.29 -4.35
CA PRO A 280 -7.35 12.04 -4.53
C PRO A 280 -8.44 11.29 -5.31
N GLY A 281 -8.09 10.18 -5.95
CA GLY A 281 -8.97 9.41 -6.82
C GLY A 281 -8.90 9.79 -8.29
N ALA A 282 -9.46 8.94 -9.14
CA ALA A 282 -9.44 9.12 -10.59
C ALA A 282 -10.17 10.41 -11.04
N GLY A 283 -9.57 11.12 -11.97
CA GLY A 283 -10.16 12.35 -12.55
C GLY A 283 -10.09 13.58 -11.66
N LYS A 284 -9.36 13.50 -10.55
CA LYS A 284 -9.08 14.65 -9.67
C LYS A 284 -7.78 15.33 -10.05
N GLU A 285 -7.54 16.52 -9.46
CA GLU A 285 -6.30 17.26 -9.65
C GLU A 285 -5.07 16.43 -9.23
N PRO A 286 -3.92 16.64 -9.91
CA PRO A 286 -2.71 15.88 -9.60
C PRO A 286 -2.23 16.16 -8.17
N LEU A 287 -1.46 15.22 -7.63
CA LEU A 287 -0.95 15.27 -6.26
C LEU A 287 -0.10 16.50 -5.94
N CYS A 288 0.53 17.12 -6.94
CA CYS A 288 1.31 18.36 -6.76
C CYS A 288 0.47 19.64 -6.90
N ASP A 289 -0.86 19.53 -7.03
CA ASP A 289 -1.75 20.69 -7.15
C ASP A 289 -1.94 21.42 -5.82
N GLU A 290 -1.93 22.76 -5.85
CA GLU A 290 -2.09 23.61 -4.66
C GLU A 290 -3.40 23.39 -3.91
N LYS A 291 -4.41 22.84 -4.57
CA LYS A 291 -5.68 22.43 -3.96
C LYS A 291 -5.52 21.52 -2.74
N TRP A 292 -4.44 20.74 -2.71
CA TRP A 292 -4.17 19.75 -1.66
C TRP A 292 -3.25 20.27 -0.54
N PHE A 293 -2.68 21.46 -0.67
CA PHE A 293 -1.65 21.95 0.27
C PHE A 293 -2.16 22.08 1.70
N ASP A 294 -3.42 22.47 1.89
CA ASP A 294 -4.02 22.54 3.24
C ASP A 294 -4.11 21.15 3.90
N ILE A 295 -4.41 20.11 3.10
CA ILE A 295 -4.41 18.73 3.59
C ILE A 295 -2.99 18.30 3.96
N TYR A 296 -2.00 18.61 3.13
CA TYR A 296 -0.59 18.29 3.39
C TYR A 296 -0.08 18.98 4.65
N LYS A 297 -0.38 20.28 4.78
CA LYS A 297 -0.04 21.03 5.98
C LYS A 297 -0.68 20.40 7.22
N LYS A 298 -1.95 20.03 7.17
CA LYS A 298 -2.66 19.38 8.28
C LYS A 298 -2.00 18.07 8.69
N ILE A 299 -1.60 17.23 7.73
CA ILE A 299 -0.87 15.98 7.96
C ILE A 299 0.47 16.25 8.63
N GLN A 300 1.22 17.23 8.11
CA GLN A 300 2.56 17.58 8.61
C GLN A 300 2.52 18.25 9.99
N ASP A 301 1.53 19.11 10.26
CA ASP A 301 1.30 19.74 11.58
C ASP A 301 1.03 18.71 12.68
N LYS A 302 0.43 17.56 12.32
CA LYS A 302 0.26 16.40 13.21
C LYS A 302 1.52 15.51 13.32
N GLY A 303 2.64 15.94 12.73
CA GLY A 303 3.91 15.19 12.78
C GLY A 303 3.91 13.90 11.97
N LYS A 304 3.02 13.75 10.97
CA LYS A 304 2.91 12.55 10.16
C LYS A 304 3.71 12.68 8.86
N ASN A 305 4.21 11.56 8.35
CA ASN A 305 4.81 11.49 7.02
C ASN A 305 3.76 11.64 5.93
N LEU A 306 4.13 12.26 4.82
CA LEU A 306 3.29 12.44 3.63
C LEU A 306 3.85 11.60 2.48
N ILE A 307 3.04 10.67 1.99
CA ILE A 307 3.42 9.74 0.91
C ILE A 307 2.56 10.04 -0.31
N LEU A 308 3.20 10.42 -1.40
CA LEU A 308 2.55 10.78 -2.67
C LEU A 308 3.12 9.89 -3.80
N LEU A 309 2.37 8.83 -4.13
CA LEU A 309 2.75 7.89 -5.17
C LEU A 309 2.43 8.46 -6.56
N TRP A 310 3.36 8.30 -7.50
CA TRP A 310 3.24 8.81 -8.88
C TRP A 310 3.01 10.32 -9.00
N ALA A 311 3.50 11.08 -8.00
CA ALA A 311 3.41 12.54 -8.01
C ALA A 311 4.37 13.20 -9.01
N LEU A 312 5.46 12.51 -9.37
CA LEU A 312 6.47 13.04 -10.30
C LEU A 312 6.08 12.73 -11.74
N ASP A 313 5.66 13.78 -12.45
CA ASP A 313 5.29 13.75 -13.86
C ASP A 313 5.91 14.97 -14.58
N GLU A 314 6.67 14.73 -15.64
CA GLU A 314 7.33 15.78 -16.43
C GLU A 314 6.37 16.82 -17.02
N LYS A 315 5.10 16.45 -17.20
CA LYS A 315 4.05 17.35 -17.69
C LYS A 315 3.53 18.34 -16.65
N LEU A 316 3.92 18.14 -15.38
CA LEU A 316 3.45 18.92 -14.23
C LEU A 316 4.58 19.74 -13.59
N GLU A 317 5.64 20.06 -14.33
CA GLU A 317 6.86 20.66 -13.81
C GLU A 317 6.61 21.96 -13.03
N ASP A 318 5.78 22.87 -13.55
CA ASP A 318 5.43 24.13 -12.88
C ASP A 318 4.68 23.90 -11.53
N LYS A 319 3.80 22.92 -11.49
CA LYS A 319 3.07 22.55 -10.26
C LYS A 319 4.00 21.88 -9.25
N LEU A 320 4.91 21.02 -9.72
CA LEU A 320 5.92 20.38 -8.90
C LEU A 320 6.90 21.40 -8.29
N GLU A 321 7.35 22.39 -9.08
CA GLU A 321 8.19 23.47 -8.56
C GLU A 321 7.49 24.22 -7.43
N ARG A 322 6.22 24.56 -7.61
CA ARG A 322 5.43 25.24 -6.57
C ARG A 322 5.26 24.36 -5.35
N PHE A 323 4.95 23.07 -5.54
CA PHE A 323 4.84 22.09 -4.45
C PHE A 323 6.15 22.02 -3.65
N ILE A 324 7.28 21.82 -4.31
CA ILE A 324 8.60 21.69 -3.65
C ILE A 324 8.99 22.95 -2.89
N LYS A 325 8.62 24.14 -3.38
CA LYS A 325 8.90 25.41 -2.71
C LYS A 325 7.95 25.73 -1.55
N THR A 326 6.80 25.07 -1.46
CA THR A 326 5.75 25.41 -0.50
C THR A 326 5.61 24.37 0.61
N VAL A 327 5.69 23.09 0.28
CA VAL A 327 5.49 21.99 1.23
C VAL A 327 6.82 21.66 1.93
N ASP A 328 6.81 21.58 3.25
CA ASP A 328 8.00 21.15 4.02
C ASP A 328 8.47 19.77 3.54
N PRO A 329 9.72 19.62 3.09
CA PRO A 329 10.22 18.35 2.58
C PRO A 329 10.38 17.26 3.66
N THR A 330 10.31 17.63 4.94
CA THR A 330 10.52 16.72 6.07
C THR A 330 9.42 15.67 6.14
N GLY A 331 9.79 14.39 6.04
CA GLY A 331 8.83 13.29 6.04
C GLY A 331 7.98 13.20 4.77
N VAL A 332 8.45 13.78 3.65
CA VAL A 332 7.76 13.68 2.36
C VAL A 332 8.44 12.65 1.47
N TYR A 333 7.63 11.77 0.87
CA TYR A 333 8.03 10.80 -0.14
C TYR A 333 7.26 11.05 -1.45
N LEU A 334 8.00 11.14 -2.55
CA LEU A 334 7.46 11.30 -3.90
C LEU A 334 7.96 10.17 -4.81
N SER A 335 7.09 9.59 -5.61
CA SER A 335 7.52 8.63 -6.63
C SER A 335 7.08 9.03 -8.03
N GLY A 336 7.78 8.50 -9.05
CA GLY A 336 7.43 8.64 -10.46
C GLY A 336 8.22 7.68 -11.34
N ASN A 337 7.54 7.13 -12.35
CA ASN A 337 8.12 6.16 -13.29
C ASN A 337 7.62 6.31 -14.72
N ARG A 338 6.99 7.45 -15.02
CA ARG A 338 6.41 7.75 -16.34
C ARG A 338 7.10 8.96 -16.96
N PHE A 339 8.35 8.76 -17.39
CA PHE A 339 9.13 9.76 -18.09
C PHE A 339 9.26 9.39 -19.56
N SER A 340 9.24 10.38 -20.45
CA SER A 340 9.32 10.19 -21.90
C SER A 340 10.70 9.71 -22.35
N SER A 341 11.74 10.00 -21.56
CA SER A 341 13.12 9.60 -21.83
C SER A 341 13.95 9.56 -20.55
N PRO A 342 15.15 8.93 -20.61
CA PRO A 342 16.14 9.01 -19.51
C PRO A 342 16.44 10.46 -19.11
N GLU A 343 16.67 11.33 -20.08
CA GLU A 343 17.03 12.73 -19.86
C GLU A 343 15.89 13.51 -19.18
N ALA A 344 14.63 13.13 -19.42
CA ALA A 344 13.48 13.72 -18.73
C ALA A 344 13.47 13.34 -17.22
N ALA A 345 13.79 12.09 -16.89
CA ALA A 345 13.88 11.63 -15.51
C ALA A 345 15.05 12.31 -14.77
N GLU A 346 16.22 12.39 -15.39
CA GLU A 346 17.41 13.04 -14.85
C GLU A 346 17.17 14.54 -14.64
N ARG A 347 16.59 15.22 -15.62
CA ARG A 347 16.21 16.64 -15.52
C ARG A 347 15.21 16.89 -14.39
N MET A 348 14.25 16.00 -14.19
CA MET A 348 13.31 16.11 -13.06
C MET A 348 14.06 16.07 -11.72
N LEU A 349 14.99 15.14 -11.56
CA LEU A 349 15.81 15.05 -10.34
C LEU A 349 16.64 16.34 -10.14
N GLU A 350 17.32 16.83 -11.19
CA GLU A 350 18.10 18.05 -11.13
C GLU A 350 17.26 19.28 -10.77
N ASN A 351 16.06 19.39 -11.35
CA ASN A 351 15.12 20.46 -11.06
C ASN A 351 14.67 20.43 -9.59
N ILE A 352 14.28 19.27 -9.07
CA ILE A 352 13.88 19.15 -7.66
C ILE A 352 15.04 19.57 -6.74
N ILE A 353 16.27 19.12 -7.00
CA ILE A 353 17.46 19.52 -6.24
C ILE A 353 17.69 21.03 -6.30
N LYS A 354 17.44 21.66 -7.45
CA LYS A 354 17.55 23.11 -7.64
C LYS A 354 16.45 23.87 -6.89
N TRP A 355 15.21 23.39 -6.91
CA TRP A 355 14.08 24.06 -6.28
C TRP A 355 14.11 23.97 -4.74
N THR A 356 14.82 23.01 -4.17
CA THR A 356 15.01 22.83 -2.72
C THR A 356 16.16 23.66 -2.13
N LYS A 357 16.89 24.39 -2.94
CA LYS A 357 17.95 25.34 -2.54
C LYS A 357 17.38 26.74 -2.34
#